data_b70b66cf22ff796306e44b7d837fbb47
#
_entry.id   b70b66cf22ff796306e44b7d837fbb47
#
_cell.length_a   1.000
_cell.length_b   1.000
_cell.length_c   1.000
_cell.angle_alpha   90.00
_cell.angle_beta   90.00
_cell.angle_gamma   90.00
#
_symmetry.space_group_name_H-M   'P 1'
#
loop_
_entity.id
_entity.type
_entity.pdbx_description
1 polymer ?
#
loop_
_entity_poly.entity_id
_entity_poly.type
_entity_poly.pdbx_seq_one_letter_code
_entity_poly.pdbx_strand_id
1 'polypeptide(L)'
;MLRLAVLVSGGGTNLQAIMDSIQNGPINNAEIVTVISNNAGAYALERAKAYGAESLLLSPKDFDTREEFNQKLLETLKERDIDLVVLAGYLVVVPPCVIQEYENRIINIHPSLIPSFCGTGCYGLHVHEKALARGVKVSGATVHFVDEGTDTGPIILQKPVMVQQGDTPEILQKRIMEEAEWVIMPKAIDLIANGKVHVDGRTVTIDE
;
A
#
# COMPACT_ATOMS: atom_id res chain seq x y z
N MET A 1 19.33 -7.04 -1.42
CA MET A 1 18.08 -6.84 -2.20
C MET A 1 16.97 -6.72 -1.17
N LEU A 2 16.15 -5.68 -1.24
CA LEU A 2 15.05 -5.41 -0.29
C LEU A 2 13.94 -6.46 -0.48
N ARG A 3 13.59 -7.17 0.57
CA ARG A 3 12.62 -8.28 0.57
C ARG A 3 11.23 -7.78 0.92
N LEU A 4 10.31 -7.85 -0.03
CA LEU A 4 8.96 -7.28 0.10
C LEU A 4 7.92 -8.35 0.45
N ALA A 5 7.05 -8.04 1.41
CA ALA A 5 5.73 -8.66 1.52
C ALA A 5 4.67 -7.65 1.05
N VAL A 6 3.84 -8.04 0.08
CA VAL A 6 2.76 -7.18 -0.40
C VAL A 6 1.42 -7.71 0.11
N LEU A 7 0.73 -6.90 0.92
CA LEU A 7 -0.56 -7.24 1.51
C LEU A 7 -1.68 -6.61 0.67
N VAL A 8 -2.69 -7.43 0.35
CA VAL A 8 -3.77 -7.08 -0.61
C VAL A 8 -5.11 -7.62 -0.13
N SER A 9 -6.23 -7.03 -0.61
CA SER A 9 -7.58 -7.54 -0.32
C SER A 9 -8.42 -7.79 -1.59
N GLY A 10 -7.97 -7.31 -2.75
CA GLY A 10 -8.78 -7.29 -3.97
C GLY A 10 -8.03 -7.57 -5.27
N GLY A 11 -8.27 -6.77 -6.30
CA GLY A 11 -7.77 -6.98 -7.66
C GLY A 11 -6.26 -6.90 -7.86
N GLY A 12 -5.54 -6.20 -6.98
CA GLY A 12 -4.07 -6.12 -7.00
C GLY A 12 -3.49 -5.27 -8.14
N THR A 13 -4.13 -4.18 -8.50
CA THR A 13 -3.63 -3.28 -9.56
C THR A 13 -2.33 -2.57 -9.14
N ASN A 14 -2.22 -2.14 -7.88
CA ASN A 14 -0.98 -1.61 -7.33
C ASN A 14 0.11 -2.70 -7.22
N LEU A 15 -0.25 -3.94 -6.85
CA LEU A 15 0.66 -5.08 -6.89
C LEU A 15 1.22 -5.29 -8.31
N GLN A 16 0.36 -5.21 -9.33
CA GLN A 16 0.81 -5.34 -10.72
C GLN A 16 1.80 -4.24 -11.10
N ALA A 17 1.52 -2.99 -10.73
CA ALA A 17 2.43 -1.88 -11.01
C ALA A 17 3.82 -2.08 -10.34
N ILE A 18 3.85 -2.65 -9.13
CA ILE A 18 5.11 -3.00 -8.46
C ILE A 18 5.85 -4.12 -9.22
N MET A 19 5.14 -5.19 -9.60
CA MET A 19 5.69 -6.31 -10.37
C MET A 19 6.30 -5.84 -11.70
N ASP A 20 5.55 -5.04 -12.45
CA ASP A 20 5.99 -4.49 -13.74
C ASP A 20 7.25 -3.61 -13.57
N SER A 21 7.30 -2.83 -12.47
CA SER A 21 8.44 -1.96 -12.17
C SER A 21 9.69 -2.73 -11.73
N ILE A 22 9.54 -3.89 -11.12
CA ILE A 22 10.67 -4.79 -10.80
C ILE A 22 11.15 -5.50 -12.06
N GLN A 23 10.24 -5.97 -12.93
CA GLN A 23 10.61 -6.74 -14.11
C GLN A 23 11.20 -5.87 -15.24
N ASN A 24 10.62 -4.69 -15.47
CA ASN A 24 10.91 -3.88 -16.66
C ASN A 24 11.16 -2.40 -16.35
N GLY A 25 11.13 -2.02 -15.09
CA GLY A 25 11.15 -0.62 -14.66
C GLY A 25 12.34 -0.24 -13.79
N PRO A 26 12.18 0.80 -12.97
CA PRO A 26 13.28 1.37 -12.20
C PRO A 26 13.68 0.58 -10.96
N ILE A 27 12.84 -0.33 -10.44
CA ILE A 27 13.14 -1.03 -9.19
C ILE A 27 14.19 -2.13 -9.45
N ASN A 28 15.42 -1.91 -9.00
CA ASN A 28 16.53 -2.84 -9.26
C ASN A 28 16.98 -3.60 -8.02
N ASN A 29 16.68 -3.10 -6.82
CA ASN A 29 17.21 -3.61 -5.55
C ASN A 29 16.12 -4.16 -4.63
N ALA A 30 14.98 -4.60 -5.17
CA ALA A 30 13.90 -5.20 -4.41
C ALA A 30 13.34 -6.45 -5.09
N GLU A 31 12.80 -7.37 -4.28
CA GLU A 31 12.10 -8.57 -4.76
C GLU A 31 10.80 -8.78 -3.97
N ILE A 32 9.75 -9.25 -4.62
CA ILE A 32 8.52 -9.68 -3.96
C ILE A 32 8.71 -11.12 -3.50
N VAL A 33 8.85 -11.32 -2.19
CA VAL A 33 8.99 -12.64 -1.58
C VAL A 33 7.64 -13.30 -1.45
N THR A 34 6.65 -12.57 -0.92
CA THR A 34 5.30 -13.11 -0.69
C THR A 34 4.24 -12.06 -0.92
N VAL A 35 3.09 -12.50 -1.39
CA VAL A 35 1.85 -11.73 -1.48
C VAL A 35 0.83 -12.37 -0.54
N ILE A 36 0.33 -11.59 0.41
CA ILE A 36 -0.61 -12.06 1.43
C ILE A 36 -1.96 -11.40 1.21
N SER A 37 -3.02 -12.21 1.10
CA SER A 37 -4.39 -11.71 1.05
C SER A 37 -5.22 -12.22 2.22
N ASN A 38 -6.10 -11.36 2.74
CA ASN A 38 -7.13 -11.75 3.70
C ASN A 38 -8.41 -12.30 3.05
N ASN A 39 -8.45 -12.33 1.71
CA ASN A 39 -9.61 -12.72 0.91
C ASN A 39 -9.21 -13.79 -0.12
N ALA A 40 -9.82 -14.97 -0.03
CA ALA A 40 -9.56 -16.08 -0.97
C ALA A 40 -9.92 -15.73 -2.42
N GLY A 41 -10.90 -14.84 -2.64
CA GLY A 41 -11.32 -14.39 -3.97
C GLY A 41 -10.50 -13.23 -4.53
N ALA A 42 -9.40 -12.82 -3.87
CA ALA A 42 -8.57 -11.73 -4.35
C ALA A 42 -7.80 -12.13 -5.62
N TYR A 43 -8.09 -11.47 -6.74
CA TYR A 43 -7.38 -11.72 -8.00
C TYR A 43 -5.86 -11.43 -7.89
N ALA A 44 -5.46 -10.63 -6.92
CA ALA A 44 -4.05 -10.38 -6.59
C ALA A 44 -3.27 -11.68 -6.32
N LEU A 45 -3.89 -12.73 -5.76
CA LEU A 45 -3.23 -14.02 -5.53
C LEU A 45 -2.90 -14.73 -6.85
N GLU A 46 -3.76 -14.60 -7.85
CA GLU A 46 -3.49 -15.15 -9.19
C GLU A 46 -2.36 -14.37 -9.90
N ARG A 47 -2.32 -13.04 -9.72
CA ARG A 47 -1.18 -12.23 -10.20
C ARG A 47 0.13 -12.67 -9.58
N ALA A 48 0.15 -12.91 -8.25
CA ALA A 48 1.33 -13.38 -7.53
C ALA A 48 1.84 -14.72 -8.08
N LYS A 49 0.95 -15.68 -8.27
CA LYS A 49 1.28 -16.99 -8.87
C LYS A 49 1.87 -16.85 -10.28
N ALA A 50 1.23 -16.03 -11.13
CA ALA A 50 1.71 -15.78 -12.49
C ALA A 50 3.08 -15.10 -12.53
N TYR A 51 3.36 -14.23 -11.53
CA TYR A 51 4.64 -13.56 -11.37
C TYR A 51 5.75 -14.50 -10.84
N GLY A 52 5.37 -15.58 -10.16
CA GLY A 52 6.29 -16.51 -9.50
C GLY A 52 6.62 -16.18 -8.05
N ALA A 53 5.86 -15.26 -7.42
CA ALA A 53 5.95 -14.98 -6.00
C ALA A 53 5.07 -15.95 -5.19
N GLU A 54 5.47 -16.20 -3.93
CA GLU A 54 4.61 -16.96 -3.02
C GLU A 54 3.29 -16.22 -2.82
N SER A 55 2.18 -16.93 -2.87
CA SER A 55 0.85 -16.39 -2.63
C SER A 55 0.20 -17.07 -1.43
N LEU A 56 -0.15 -16.29 -0.41
CA LEU A 56 -0.72 -16.78 0.84
C LEU A 56 -2.10 -16.20 1.11
N LEU A 57 -3.00 -17.07 1.53
CA LEU A 57 -4.25 -16.65 2.16
C LEU A 57 -4.05 -16.64 3.68
N LEU A 58 -4.27 -15.48 4.31
CA LEU A 58 -4.22 -15.31 5.75
C LEU A 58 -5.34 -14.37 6.18
N SER A 59 -6.47 -14.93 6.55
CA SER A 59 -7.67 -14.19 6.90
C SER A 59 -7.91 -14.19 8.41
N PRO A 60 -8.27 -13.03 9.01
CA PRO A 60 -8.68 -13.00 10.43
C PRO A 60 -9.84 -13.94 10.75
N LYS A 61 -10.62 -14.35 9.74
CA LYS A 61 -11.78 -15.26 9.91
C LYS A 61 -11.38 -16.72 10.10
N ASP A 62 -10.12 -17.07 9.82
CA ASP A 62 -9.60 -18.44 9.92
C ASP A 62 -9.00 -18.73 11.31
N PHE A 63 -9.12 -17.78 12.25
CA PHE A 63 -8.58 -17.87 13.61
C PHE A 63 -9.68 -17.70 14.65
N ASP A 64 -9.54 -18.36 15.79
CA ASP A 64 -10.49 -18.27 16.89
C ASP A 64 -10.47 -16.88 17.55
N THR A 65 -9.30 -16.25 17.57
CA THR A 65 -9.11 -14.91 18.15
C THR A 65 -8.35 -13.98 17.19
N ARG A 66 -8.57 -12.68 17.36
CA ARG A 66 -7.80 -11.66 16.63
C ARG A 66 -6.30 -11.73 16.97
N GLU A 67 -5.98 -12.07 18.20
CA GLU A 67 -4.60 -12.17 18.66
C GLU A 67 -3.83 -13.29 17.94
N GLU A 68 -4.45 -14.45 17.75
CA GLU A 68 -3.85 -15.56 16.97
C GLU A 68 -3.55 -15.14 15.54
N PHE A 69 -4.47 -14.43 14.88
CA PHE A 69 -4.22 -13.87 13.55
C PHE A 69 -3.05 -12.87 13.57
N ASN A 70 -3.03 -11.95 14.55
CA ASN A 70 -2.00 -10.93 14.69
C ASN A 70 -0.61 -11.57 14.84
N GLN A 71 -0.51 -12.56 15.70
CA GLN A 71 0.72 -13.31 15.93
C GLN A 71 1.14 -14.09 14.67
N LYS A 72 0.19 -14.75 14.00
CA LYS A 72 0.48 -15.51 12.79
C LYS A 72 0.95 -14.62 11.63
N LEU A 73 0.37 -13.42 11.48
CA LEU A 73 0.84 -12.45 10.49
C LEU A 73 2.29 -12.04 10.77
N LEU A 74 2.60 -11.69 12.04
CA LEU A 74 3.95 -11.32 12.44
C LEU A 74 4.96 -12.46 12.18
N GLU A 75 4.64 -13.66 12.60
CA GLU A 75 5.47 -14.86 12.36
C GLU A 75 5.70 -15.09 10.86
N THR A 76 4.63 -15.01 10.07
CA THR A 76 4.68 -15.20 8.62
C THR A 76 5.66 -14.24 7.93
N LEU A 77 5.69 -12.97 8.37
CA LEU A 77 6.61 -11.97 7.86
C LEU A 77 8.06 -12.24 8.30
N LYS A 78 8.26 -12.62 9.56
CA LYS A 78 9.59 -12.92 10.13
C LYS A 78 10.21 -14.18 9.53
N GLU A 79 9.44 -15.26 9.38
CA GLU A 79 9.88 -16.52 8.76
C GLU A 79 10.40 -16.33 7.33
N ARG A 80 10.00 -15.26 6.66
CA ARG A 80 10.38 -14.93 5.28
C ARG A 80 11.44 -13.83 5.20
N ASP A 81 12.01 -13.43 6.33
CA ASP A 81 13.02 -12.36 6.41
C ASP A 81 12.57 -11.12 5.62
N ILE A 82 11.34 -10.64 5.85
CA ILE A 82 10.79 -9.47 5.17
C ILE A 82 11.44 -8.19 5.70
N ASP A 83 11.92 -7.36 4.78
CA ASP A 83 12.50 -6.05 5.10
C ASP A 83 11.44 -4.94 5.08
N LEU A 84 10.53 -4.97 4.09
CA LEU A 84 9.50 -3.95 3.90
C LEU A 84 8.13 -4.60 3.64
N VAL A 85 7.14 -4.16 4.38
CA VAL A 85 5.73 -4.53 4.18
C VAL A 85 5.05 -3.44 3.35
N VAL A 86 4.37 -3.83 2.28
CA VAL A 86 3.67 -2.91 1.37
C VAL A 86 2.17 -3.19 1.43
N LEU A 87 1.39 -2.21 1.88
CA LEU A 87 -0.07 -2.30 1.84
C LEU A 87 -0.57 -1.75 0.49
N ALA A 88 -1.05 -2.65 -0.36
CA ALA A 88 -1.52 -2.34 -1.71
C ALA A 88 -3.03 -2.63 -1.82
N GLY A 89 -3.84 -1.82 -1.16
CA GLY A 89 -5.28 -2.04 -1.03
C GLY A 89 -5.63 -3.14 -0.02
N TYR A 90 -4.91 -3.20 1.08
CA TYR A 90 -5.18 -4.10 2.21
C TYR A 90 -6.18 -3.46 3.17
N LEU A 91 -7.33 -4.11 3.38
CA LEU A 91 -8.44 -3.56 4.15
C LEU A 91 -8.50 -4.02 5.61
N VAL A 92 -7.58 -4.88 6.02
CA VAL A 92 -7.46 -5.31 7.43
C VAL A 92 -6.49 -4.37 8.14
N VAL A 93 -6.89 -3.90 9.30
CA VAL A 93 -6.01 -3.07 10.15
C VAL A 93 -4.78 -3.86 10.56
N VAL A 94 -3.61 -3.33 10.27
CA VAL A 94 -2.32 -3.93 10.67
C VAL A 94 -2.20 -3.89 12.18
N PRO A 95 -1.89 -5.02 12.83
CA PRO A 95 -1.86 -5.08 14.29
C PRO A 95 -0.65 -4.35 14.88
N PRO A 96 -0.78 -3.81 16.11
CA PRO A 96 0.31 -3.10 16.77
C PRO A 96 1.63 -3.88 16.87
N CYS A 97 1.57 -5.19 17.09
CA CYS A 97 2.79 -6.02 17.15
C CYS A 97 3.56 -6.05 15.84
N VAL A 98 2.87 -5.98 14.69
CA VAL A 98 3.52 -5.88 13.37
C VAL A 98 4.05 -4.46 13.16
N ILE A 99 3.28 -3.42 13.55
CA ILE A 99 3.72 -2.02 13.42
C ILE A 99 4.98 -1.78 14.23
N GLN A 100 5.06 -2.27 15.47
CA GLN A 100 6.22 -2.12 16.35
C GLN A 100 7.45 -2.86 15.82
N GLU A 101 7.30 -4.09 15.34
CA GLU A 101 8.40 -4.87 14.76
C GLU A 101 8.94 -4.24 13.47
N TYR A 102 8.03 -3.69 12.66
CA TYR A 102 8.33 -3.08 11.36
C TYR A 102 8.22 -1.55 11.38
N GLU A 103 8.62 -0.92 12.48
CA GLU A 103 8.63 0.55 12.58
C GLU A 103 9.42 1.17 11.42
N ASN A 104 8.80 2.14 10.72
CA ASN A 104 9.31 2.75 9.48
C ASN A 104 9.67 1.73 8.37
N ARG A 105 9.06 0.55 8.40
CA ARG A 105 9.19 -0.52 7.40
C ARG A 105 7.84 -1.09 6.94
N ILE A 106 6.76 -0.32 7.10
CA ILE A 106 5.46 -0.59 6.50
C ILE A 106 5.05 0.66 5.75
N ILE A 107 4.72 0.52 4.47
CA ILE A 107 4.20 1.62 3.66
C ILE A 107 2.79 1.31 3.14
N ASN A 108 1.99 2.36 2.98
CA ASN A 108 0.64 2.26 2.43
C ASN A 108 0.45 3.25 1.29
N ILE A 109 -0.36 2.87 0.30
CA ILE A 109 -0.89 3.79 -0.72
C ILE A 109 -2.32 4.16 -0.37
N HIS A 110 -2.58 5.47 -0.23
CA HIS A 110 -3.91 6.01 0.03
C HIS A 110 -4.37 6.87 -1.15
N PRO A 111 -5.60 6.69 -1.66
CA PRO A 111 -6.06 7.35 -2.91
C PRO A 111 -6.56 8.77 -2.68
N SER A 112 -5.88 9.55 -1.85
CA SER A 112 -6.08 10.99 -1.69
C SER A 112 -4.80 11.71 -1.30
N LEU A 113 -4.84 13.04 -1.29
CA LEU A 113 -3.76 13.86 -0.73
C LEU A 113 -3.99 14.03 0.79
N ILE A 114 -3.36 13.16 1.59
CA ILE A 114 -3.44 13.26 3.06
C ILE A 114 -3.00 14.67 3.50
N PRO A 115 -3.71 15.34 4.45
CA PRO A 115 -4.71 14.80 5.38
C PRO A 115 -6.17 14.86 4.88
N SER A 116 -6.43 15.15 3.61
CA SER A 116 -7.79 15.22 3.07
C SER A 116 -8.31 13.82 2.76
N PHE A 117 -9.59 13.54 3.06
CA PHE A 117 -10.31 12.31 2.71
C PHE A 117 -9.57 11.02 3.12
N CYS A 118 -8.99 11.00 4.31
CA CYS A 118 -8.29 9.87 4.91
C CYS A 118 -8.89 9.50 6.27
N GLY A 119 -8.37 8.44 6.87
CA GLY A 119 -8.82 7.94 8.16
C GLY A 119 -10.04 7.01 8.07
N THR A 120 -10.66 6.75 9.22
CA THR A 120 -11.75 5.76 9.34
C THR A 120 -12.89 6.03 8.35
N GLY A 121 -13.26 4.99 7.59
CA GLY A 121 -14.32 5.06 6.57
C GLY A 121 -13.91 5.74 5.25
N CYS A 122 -12.61 6.01 5.06
CA CYS A 122 -12.07 6.53 3.81
C CYS A 122 -11.24 5.43 3.11
N TYR A 123 -11.88 4.56 2.36
CA TYR A 123 -11.25 3.50 1.59
C TYR A 123 -12.00 3.23 0.28
N GLY A 124 -11.30 2.67 -0.70
CA GLY A 124 -11.88 2.30 -1.98
C GLY A 124 -12.60 3.45 -2.66
N LEU A 125 -13.79 3.19 -3.19
CA LEU A 125 -14.58 4.17 -3.94
C LEU A 125 -15.07 5.33 -3.07
N HIS A 126 -15.28 5.11 -1.75
CA HIS A 126 -15.78 6.13 -0.82
C HIS A 126 -14.89 7.38 -0.73
N VAL A 127 -13.59 7.23 -0.95
CA VAL A 127 -12.66 8.38 -0.98
C VAL A 127 -13.03 9.33 -2.12
N HIS A 128 -13.29 8.79 -3.30
CA HIS A 128 -13.61 9.55 -4.51
C HIS A 128 -15.03 10.14 -4.43
N GLU A 129 -15.99 9.40 -3.88
CA GLU A 129 -17.34 9.89 -3.58
C GLU A 129 -17.29 11.13 -2.68
N LYS A 130 -16.51 11.07 -1.58
CA LYS A 130 -16.34 12.19 -0.65
C LYS A 130 -15.63 13.39 -1.30
N ALA A 131 -14.61 13.13 -2.12
CA ALA A 131 -13.88 14.19 -2.83
C ALA A 131 -14.79 14.92 -3.81
N LEU A 132 -15.56 14.20 -4.62
CA LEU A 132 -16.51 14.77 -5.58
C LEU A 132 -17.66 15.51 -4.87
N ALA A 133 -18.24 14.91 -3.81
CA ALA A 133 -19.30 15.55 -3.02
C ALA A 133 -18.81 16.85 -2.36
N ARG A 134 -17.55 16.95 -1.97
CA ARG A 134 -16.93 18.17 -1.44
C ARG A 134 -16.67 19.23 -2.50
N GLY A 135 -16.61 18.82 -3.78
CA GLY A 135 -16.37 19.72 -4.90
C GLY A 135 -14.93 20.16 -5.07
N VAL A 136 -13.95 19.35 -4.61
CA VAL A 136 -12.53 19.66 -4.79
C VAL A 136 -12.15 19.67 -6.26
N LYS A 137 -11.13 20.45 -6.61
CA LYS A 137 -10.61 20.55 -7.97
C LYS A 137 -9.33 19.72 -8.16
N VAL A 138 -8.70 19.34 -7.05
CA VAL A 138 -7.49 18.52 -7.01
C VAL A 138 -7.69 17.41 -6.00
N SER A 139 -7.41 16.19 -6.40
CA SER A 139 -7.25 15.00 -5.56
C SER A 139 -5.87 14.40 -5.83
N GLY A 140 -5.66 13.12 -5.60
CA GLY A 140 -4.37 12.47 -5.87
C GLY A 140 -4.17 11.22 -5.04
N ALA A 141 -2.91 10.85 -4.85
CA ALA A 141 -2.53 9.73 -4.01
C ALA A 141 -1.36 10.09 -3.09
N THR A 142 -1.26 9.36 -1.98
CA THR A 142 -0.20 9.50 -0.97
C THR A 142 0.40 8.15 -0.66
N VAL A 143 1.74 8.04 -0.71
CA VAL A 143 2.48 6.94 -0.07
C VAL A 143 3.03 7.45 1.25
N HIS A 144 2.75 6.73 2.32
CA HIS A 144 3.19 7.08 3.67
C HIS A 144 3.63 5.84 4.46
N PHE A 145 4.44 6.03 5.46
CA PHE A 145 4.69 5.00 6.47
C PHE A 145 3.44 4.76 7.32
N VAL A 146 3.30 3.55 7.80
CA VAL A 146 2.17 3.17 8.67
C VAL A 146 2.60 3.28 10.13
N ASP A 147 1.81 3.98 10.92
CA ASP A 147 1.89 4.06 12.37
C ASP A 147 0.62 3.47 13.01
N GLU A 148 0.45 3.62 14.33
CA GLU A 148 -0.72 3.08 15.05
C GLU A 148 -2.04 3.78 14.70
N GLY A 149 -1.99 4.94 14.06
CA GLY A 149 -3.17 5.66 13.58
C GLY A 149 -3.61 5.20 12.18
N THR A 150 -4.79 5.65 11.76
CA THR A 150 -5.28 5.38 10.40
C THR A 150 -4.87 6.51 9.48
N ASP A 151 -3.99 6.22 8.53
CA ASP A 151 -3.45 7.16 7.54
C ASP A 151 -2.73 8.37 8.18
N THR A 152 -2.07 8.17 9.31
CA THR A 152 -1.44 9.25 10.09
C THR A 152 0.09 9.26 10.05
N GLY A 153 0.73 8.22 9.53
CA GLY A 153 2.19 8.10 9.50
C GLY A 153 2.90 9.10 8.56
N PRO A 154 4.24 9.17 8.65
CA PRO A 154 5.06 10.09 7.86
C PRO A 154 4.86 9.91 6.34
N ILE A 155 4.66 11.00 5.62
CA ILE A 155 4.41 11.00 4.18
C ILE A 155 5.73 10.89 3.41
N ILE A 156 5.81 9.93 2.49
CA ILE A 156 6.97 9.73 1.62
C ILE A 156 6.80 10.50 0.32
N LEU A 157 5.71 10.22 -0.41
CA LEU A 157 5.43 10.84 -1.70
C LEU A 157 3.94 11.18 -1.82
N GLN A 158 3.67 12.29 -2.49
CA GLN A 158 2.31 12.67 -2.91
C GLN A 158 2.31 13.07 -4.37
N LYS A 159 1.24 12.70 -5.07
CA LYS A 159 1.04 13.12 -6.47
C LYS A 159 -0.37 13.64 -6.68
N PRO A 160 -0.53 14.92 -7.08
CA PRO A 160 -1.82 15.51 -7.36
C PRO A 160 -2.40 15.02 -8.69
N VAL A 161 -3.72 14.93 -8.76
CA VAL A 161 -4.51 14.61 -9.96
C VAL A 161 -5.69 15.57 -10.03
N MET A 162 -5.91 16.16 -11.20
CA MET A 162 -7.01 17.10 -11.40
C MET A 162 -8.36 16.39 -11.47
N VAL A 163 -9.34 16.91 -10.75
CA VAL A 163 -10.75 16.51 -10.88
C VAL A 163 -11.35 17.23 -12.07
N GLN A 164 -11.96 16.47 -12.99
CA GLN A 164 -12.54 17.01 -14.22
C GLN A 164 -14.04 17.17 -14.09
N GLN A 165 -14.61 18.06 -14.87
CA GLN A 165 -16.06 18.25 -14.91
C GLN A 165 -16.74 16.99 -15.45
N GLY A 166 -17.72 16.49 -14.69
CA GLY A 166 -18.46 15.27 -15.06
C GLY A 166 -17.81 13.97 -14.58
N ASP A 167 -16.74 14.03 -13.78
CA ASP A 167 -16.18 12.84 -13.16
C ASP A 167 -17.22 12.13 -12.30
N THR A 168 -17.32 10.81 -12.48
CA THR A 168 -17.91 9.90 -11.49
C THR A 168 -16.84 9.39 -10.53
N PRO A 169 -17.20 8.83 -9.37
CA PRO A 169 -16.24 8.22 -8.46
C PRO A 169 -15.32 7.20 -9.15
N GLU A 170 -15.87 6.37 -10.04
CA GLU A 170 -15.11 5.34 -10.78
C GLU A 170 -14.13 5.95 -11.78
N ILE A 171 -14.52 7.02 -12.49
CA ILE A 171 -13.65 7.72 -13.44
C ILE A 171 -12.49 8.36 -12.68
N LEU A 172 -12.79 9.05 -11.59
CA LEU A 172 -11.76 9.68 -10.76
C LEU A 172 -10.83 8.64 -10.13
N GLN A 173 -11.37 7.53 -9.61
CA GLN A 173 -10.59 6.43 -9.07
C GLN A 173 -9.62 5.89 -10.12
N LYS A 174 -10.11 5.55 -11.31
CA LYS A 174 -9.27 5.03 -12.39
C LYS A 174 -8.14 6.00 -12.74
N ARG A 175 -8.45 7.30 -12.88
CA ARG A 175 -7.44 8.31 -13.19
C ARG A 175 -6.40 8.43 -12.08
N ILE A 176 -6.79 8.42 -10.81
CA ILE A 176 -5.85 8.47 -9.68
C ILE A 176 -4.96 7.22 -9.65
N MET A 177 -5.52 6.05 -9.92
CA MET A 177 -4.73 4.81 -10.04
C MET A 177 -3.67 4.94 -11.13
N GLU A 178 -4.06 5.33 -12.36
CA GLU A 178 -3.19 5.40 -13.52
C GLU A 178 -2.16 6.53 -13.43
N GLU A 179 -2.58 7.72 -13.01
CA GLU A 179 -1.72 8.90 -13.02
C GLU A 179 -0.90 9.07 -11.73
N ALA A 180 -1.35 8.52 -10.60
CA ALA A 180 -0.69 8.71 -9.30
C ALA A 180 -0.26 7.41 -8.63
N GLU A 181 -1.17 6.49 -8.27
CA GLU A 181 -0.85 5.34 -7.42
C GLU A 181 0.21 4.44 -8.07
N TRP A 182 0.02 4.05 -9.33
CA TRP A 182 0.94 3.15 -10.07
C TRP A 182 2.28 3.82 -10.42
N VAL A 183 2.40 5.12 -10.15
CA VAL A 183 3.63 5.89 -10.34
C VAL A 183 4.40 6.04 -9.03
N ILE A 184 3.70 6.50 -7.96
CA ILE A 184 4.41 6.85 -6.73
C ILE A 184 4.67 5.67 -5.81
N MET A 185 3.86 4.60 -5.85
CA MET A 185 4.13 3.41 -5.04
C MET A 185 5.41 2.69 -5.49
N PRO A 186 5.61 2.34 -6.78
CA PRO A 186 6.89 1.80 -7.24
C PRO A 186 8.07 2.72 -6.98
N LYS A 187 7.89 4.05 -7.16
CA LYS A 187 8.93 5.03 -6.89
C LYS A 187 9.34 5.05 -5.42
N ALA A 188 8.38 4.99 -4.49
CA ALA A 188 8.68 4.94 -3.06
C ALA A 188 9.48 3.68 -2.69
N ILE A 189 9.10 2.52 -3.25
CA ILE A 189 9.82 1.26 -3.05
C ILE A 189 11.26 1.36 -3.57
N ASP A 190 11.46 1.91 -4.77
CA ASP A 190 12.79 2.10 -5.34
C ASP A 190 13.66 3.01 -4.47
N LEU A 191 13.13 4.13 -4.00
CA LEU A 191 13.84 5.05 -3.11
C LEU A 191 14.24 4.37 -1.79
N ILE A 192 13.34 3.59 -1.18
CA ILE A 192 13.62 2.83 0.05
C ILE A 192 14.68 1.75 -0.22
N ALA A 193 14.56 1.00 -1.32
CA ALA A 193 15.48 -0.06 -1.69
C ALA A 193 16.91 0.44 -1.95
N ASN A 194 17.06 1.71 -2.30
CA ASN A 194 18.34 2.38 -2.52
C ASN A 194 18.81 3.22 -1.31
N GLY A 195 18.13 3.13 -0.16
CA GLY A 195 18.52 3.82 1.08
C GLY A 195 18.39 5.34 1.01
N LYS A 196 17.55 5.86 0.11
CA LYS A 196 17.37 7.31 -0.13
C LYS A 196 16.29 7.97 0.73
N VAL A 197 15.63 7.22 1.59
CA VAL A 197 14.50 7.72 2.40
C VAL A 197 14.92 7.80 3.87
N HIS A 198 14.83 8.98 4.45
CA HIS A 198 15.18 9.24 5.84
C HIS A 198 13.98 9.81 6.60
N VAL A 199 13.69 9.22 7.76
CA VAL A 199 12.57 9.62 8.64
C VAL A 199 13.09 10.35 9.86
N ASP A 200 12.60 11.57 10.08
CA ASP A 200 12.83 12.34 11.31
C ASP A 200 11.48 12.79 11.87
N GLY A 201 11.02 12.06 12.88
CA GLY A 201 9.69 12.22 13.44
C GLY A 201 8.60 12.08 12.38
N ARG A 202 7.92 13.15 12.03
CA ARG A 202 6.87 13.16 10.99
C ARG A 202 7.37 13.60 9.62
N THR A 203 8.63 14.01 9.51
CA THR A 203 9.18 14.50 8.26
C THR A 203 9.98 13.40 7.58
N VAL A 204 9.74 13.24 6.29
CA VAL A 204 10.54 12.36 5.43
C VAL A 204 11.36 13.21 4.48
N THR A 205 12.66 12.96 4.44
CA THR A 205 13.57 13.55 3.44
C THR A 205 14.03 12.48 2.46
N ILE A 206 14.26 12.90 1.22
CA ILE A 206 14.68 12.01 0.14
C ILE A 206 15.96 12.57 -0.45
N ASP A 207 16.99 11.73 -0.54
CA ASP A 207 18.25 12.06 -1.19
C ASP A 207 18.06 12.16 -2.71
N GLU A 208 18.68 13.18 -3.32
CA GLU A 208 18.63 13.41 -4.78
C GLU A 208 19.38 12.34 -5.61
#